data_80c0b9cb3ac29cc79022b4f436453275
#
_entry.id   80c0b9cb3ac29cc79022b4f436453275
#
_cell.length_a   1.000
_cell.length_b   1.000
_cell.length_c   1.000
_cell.angle_alpha   90.00
_cell.angle_beta   90.00
_cell.angle_gamma   90.00
#
_symmetry.space_group_name_H-M   'P 1'
#
loop_
_entity.id
_entity.type
_entity.pdbx_description
1 polymer ?
#
loop_
_entity_poly.entity_id
_entity_poly.type
_entity_poly.pdbx_seq_one_letter_code
_entity_poly.pdbx_strand_id
1 'polypeptide(L)'
;MAFIRTIMGDITPEEFGVCDAHEHLFRAGGPEVDHDKDFKLDDYEASVKEVQEWYECGGRSMVLMDPMGCGRNVPDTVRLAKHFKGKVHIVATTGFQKGDFYDHRVSFAATNTVEDIVEMMCLEVMEGLDQNSYNGPIVKRVPYKAGVIKAGTGYANISDYELKTMKVAALTQKETGVPISIHTQLGTMGYEDAQYLVEQGADPEHVIICHVQKDPDRFYHKKILDTGVY
;
A
#
# COMPACT_ATOMS: atom_id res chain seq x y z
N MET A 1 22.98 5.43 0.05
CA MET A 1 22.87 4.37 -0.95
C MET A 1 21.39 4.02 -1.04
N ALA A 2 20.82 3.92 -2.24
CA ALA A 2 19.40 3.53 -2.39
C ALA A 2 19.20 2.08 -1.90
N PHE A 3 18.06 1.81 -1.29
CA PHE A 3 17.69 0.48 -0.81
C PHE A 3 16.20 0.26 -0.98
N ILE A 4 15.77 -1.00 -1.02
CA ILE A 4 14.37 -1.40 -1.03
C ILE A 4 14.07 -2.09 0.30
N ARG A 5 13.03 -1.62 0.99
CA ARG A 5 12.62 -2.17 2.28
C ARG A 5 11.67 -3.34 2.10
N THR A 6 12.10 -4.51 2.51
CA THR A 6 11.29 -5.73 2.49
C THR A 6 10.97 -6.21 3.91
N ILE A 7 10.03 -7.13 4.04
CA ILE A 7 9.70 -7.79 5.32
C ILE A 7 10.93 -8.45 5.95
N MET A 8 11.86 -8.99 5.14
CA MET A 8 13.02 -9.70 5.64
C MET A 8 14.27 -8.82 5.81
N GLY A 9 14.12 -7.51 5.62
CA GLY A 9 15.18 -6.51 5.73
C GLY A 9 15.37 -5.71 4.46
N ASP A 10 16.25 -4.70 4.53
CA ASP A 10 16.56 -3.85 3.40
C ASP A 10 17.50 -4.58 2.42
N ILE A 11 17.25 -4.45 1.12
CA ILE A 11 18.02 -5.05 0.02
C ILE A 11 18.46 -3.97 -0.98
N THR A 12 19.38 -4.30 -1.86
CA THR A 12 19.77 -3.40 -2.96
C THR A 12 18.74 -3.45 -4.08
N PRO A 13 18.63 -2.41 -4.94
CA PRO A 13 17.75 -2.44 -6.10
C PRO A 13 18.03 -3.61 -7.05
N GLU A 14 19.28 -4.03 -7.18
CA GLU A 14 19.70 -5.14 -8.05
C GLU A 14 19.17 -6.49 -7.55
N GLU A 15 19.02 -6.67 -6.23
CA GLU A 15 18.46 -7.88 -5.62
C GLU A 15 16.95 -8.00 -5.83
N PHE A 16 16.26 -6.88 -6.12
CA PHE A 16 14.79 -6.87 -6.22
C PHE A 16 14.26 -7.68 -7.39
N GLY A 17 14.95 -7.64 -8.54
CA GLY A 17 14.60 -8.44 -9.72
C GLY A 17 13.24 -8.11 -10.33
N VAL A 18 12.63 -9.10 -10.98
CA VAL A 18 11.28 -8.95 -11.57
C VAL A 18 10.24 -8.90 -10.45
N CYS A 19 9.48 -7.81 -10.41
CA CYS A 19 8.54 -7.52 -9.34
C CYS A 19 7.09 -7.48 -9.82
N ASP A 20 6.21 -8.18 -9.10
CA ASP A 20 4.79 -7.85 -9.09
C ASP A 20 4.58 -6.66 -8.16
N ALA A 21 4.30 -5.50 -8.74
CA ALA A 21 4.26 -4.23 -8.03
C ALA A 21 2.92 -3.96 -7.32
N HIS A 22 1.91 -4.83 -7.44
CA HIS A 22 0.59 -4.60 -6.86
C HIS A 22 -0.19 -5.90 -6.67
N GLU A 23 0.06 -6.61 -5.58
CA GLU A 23 -0.56 -7.90 -5.30
C GLU A 23 -1.36 -7.89 -3.99
N HIS A 24 -2.30 -8.82 -3.88
CA HIS A 24 -3.15 -9.06 -2.72
C HIS A 24 -3.15 -10.56 -2.39
N LEU A 25 -2.45 -10.96 -1.33
CA LEU A 25 -2.34 -12.38 -0.94
C LEU A 25 -3.09 -12.72 0.36
N PHE A 26 -3.28 -11.73 1.24
CA PHE A 26 -3.91 -11.95 2.53
C PHE A 26 -4.88 -10.83 2.88
N ARG A 27 -6.15 -11.12 2.74
CA ARG A 27 -7.25 -10.23 3.10
C ARG A 27 -8.30 -11.01 3.90
N ALA A 28 -8.10 -11.03 5.22
CA ALA A 28 -8.81 -11.94 6.13
C ALA A 28 -9.87 -11.24 6.98
N GLY A 29 -10.46 -10.18 6.48
CA GLY A 29 -11.47 -9.40 7.19
C GLY A 29 -11.36 -7.91 6.88
N GLY A 30 -12.27 -7.13 7.45
CA GLY A 30 -12.37 -5.70 7.19
C GLY A 30 -13.52 -5.35 6.26
N PRO A 31 -13.82 -4.06 6.10
CA PRO A 31 -15.00 -3.57 5.38
C PRO A 31 -15.13 -4.07 3.93
N GLU A 32 -14.01 -4.26 3.22
CA GLU A 32 -14.02 -4.79 1.85
C GLU A 32 -14.60 -6.20 1.78
N VAL A 33 -14.12 -7.09 2.65
CA VAL A 33 -14.58 -8.48 2.72
C VAL A 33 -16.02 -8.58 3.22
N ASP A 34 -16.43 -7.64 4.09
CA ASP A 34 -17.81 -7.57 4.56
C ASP A 34 -18.75 -7.07 3.46
N HIS A 35 -18.28 -6.17 2.61
CA HIS A 35 -19.03 -5.66 1.48
C HIS A 35 -19.13 -6.67 0.34
N ASP A 36 -18.02 -7.35 0.01
CA ASP A 36 -17.94 -8.33 -1.06
C ASP A 36 -17.04 -9.51 -0.65
N LYS A 37 -17.65 -10.70 -0.53
CA LYS A 37 -16.95 -11.92 -0.10
C LYS A 37 -15.89 -12.41 -1.10
N ASP A 38 -15.96 -11.99 -2.36
CA ASP A 38 -14.96 -12.33 -3.38
C ASP A 38 -13.60 -11.65 -3.11
N PHE A 39 -13.58 -10.61 -2.26
CA PHE A 39 -12.32 -10.00 -1.78
C PHE A 39 -11.62 -10.79 -0.67
N LYS A 40 -12.22 -11.87 -0.17
CA LYS A 40 -11.63 -12.67 0.90
C LYS A 40 -10.46 -13.51 0.38
N LEU A 41 -9.27 -13.32 0.96
CA LEU A 41 -8.05 -14.04 0.67
C LEU A 41 -7.46 -14.53 2.00
N ASP A 42 -7.91 -15.70 2.48
CA ASP A 42 -7.50 -16.24 3.79
C ASP A 42 -6.98 -17.69 3.74
N ASP A 43 -6.70 -18.19 2.54
CA ASP A 43 -6.07 -19.49 2.33
C ASP A 43 -4.54 -19.33 2.18
N TYR A 44 -3.82 -19.64 3.26
CA TYR A 44 -2.37 -19.54 3.28
C TYR A 44 -1.69 -20.47 2.26
N GLU A 45 -2.18 -21.68 2.09
CA GLU A 45 -1.55 -22.67 1.17
C GLU A 45 -1.79 -22.27 -0.30
N ALA A 46 -2.93 -21.66 -0.62
CA ALA A 46 -3.17 -21.06 -1.92
C ALA A 46 -2.18 -19.93 -2.20
N SER A 47 -1.95 -19.02 -1.24
CA SER A 47 -0.97 -17.94 -1.36
C SER A 47 0.46 -18.47 -1.52
N VAL A 48 0.84 -19.54 -0.82
CA VAL A 48 2.16 -20.20 -0.99
C VAL A 48 2.31 -20.74 -2.41
N LYS A 49 1.27 -21.39 -2.95
CA LYS A 49 1.29 -21.92 -4.32
C LYS A 49 1.45 -20.82 -5.35
N GLU A 50 0.72 -19.72 -5.20
CA GLU A 50 0.78 -18.57 -6.11
C GLU A 50 2.18 -17.93 -6.14
N VAL A 51 2.78 -17.69 -4.97
CA VAL A 51 4.14 -17.15 -4.89
C VAL A 51 5.18 -18.13 -5.43
N GLN A 52 4.96 -19.45 -5.28
CA GLN A 52 5.84 -20.46 -5.86
C GLN A 52 5.76 -20.44 -7.40
N GLU A 53 4.58 -20.35 -7.97
CA GLU A 53 4.36 -20.23 -9.42
C GLU A 53 4.99 -18.94 -9.97
N TRP A 54 4.81 -17.81 -9.25
CA TRP A 54 5.49 -16.56 -9.59
C TRP A 54 7.01 -16.71 -9.64
N TYR A 55 7.59 -17.34 -8.61
CA TYR A 55 9.03 -17.60 -8.55
C TYR A 55 9.52 -18.47 -9.73
N GLU A 56 8.77 -19.53 -10.09
CA GLU A 56 9.09 -20.44 -11.18
C GLU A 56 9.02 -19.75 -12.56
N CYS A 57 8.14 -18.77 -12.70
CA CYS A 57 8.04 -17.91 -13.90
C CYS A 57 9.14 -16.85 -13.98
N GLY A 58 10.05 -16.79 -13.00
CA GLY A 58 11.16 -15.83 -12.98
C GLY A 58 10.93 -14.61 -12.10
N GLY A 59 9.79 -14.51 -11.39
CA GLY A 59 9.52 -13.47 -10.40
C GLY A 59 10.47 -13.53 -9.22
N ARG A 60 10.78 -12.38 -8.62
CA ARG A 60 11.71 -12.27 -7.49
C ARG A 60 11.18 -11.40 -6.36
N SER A 61 10.19 -10.59 -6.62
CA SER A 61 9.62 -9.68 -5.62
C SER A 61 8.12 -9.51 -5.81
N MET A 62 7.44 -9.18 -4.72
CA MET A 62 6.02 -8.80 -4.70
C MET A 62 5.80 -7.65 -3.72
N VAL A 63 4.92 -6.72 -4.09
CA VAL A 63 4.48 -5.63 -3.23
C VAL A 63 3.03 -5.88 -2.84
N LEU A 64 2.80 -6.22 -1.56
CA LEU A 64 1.47 -6.50 -1.04
C LEU A 64 0.76 -5.20 -0.68
N MET A 65 -0.40 -4.97 -1.29
CA MET A 65 -1.14 -3.71 -1.25
C MET A 65 -2.36 -3.73 -0.32
N ASP A 66 -2.36 -4.60 0.70
CA ASP A 66 -3.41 -4.65 1.71
C ASP A 66 -3.06 -3.75 2.90
N PRO A 67 -3.65 -2.53 3.02
CA PRO A 67 -3.34 -1.60 4.09
C PRO A 67 -4.16 -1.87 5.36
N MET A 68 -3.98 -1.03 6.35
CA MET A 68 -4.79 -1.04 7.57
C MET A 68 -6.28 -0.91 7.29
N GLY A 69 -7.10 -1.64 8.04
CA GLY A 69 -8.55 -1.63 7.92
C GLY A 69 -9.10 -2.38 6.71
N CYS A 70 -8.23 -2.85 5.82
CA CYS A 70 -8.59 -3.61 4.61
C CYS A 70 -8.09 -5.05 4.67
N GLY A 71 -8.22 -5.68 5.80
CA GLY A 71 -7.92 -7.09 5.98
C GLY A 71 -6.43 -7.44 6.04
N ARG A 72 -5.53 -6.47 6.14
CA ARG A 72 -4.08 -6.72 6.27
C ARG A 72 -3.78 -7.77 7.34
N ASN A 73 -3.13 -8.85 6.94
CA ASN A 73 -2.75 -9.97 7.81
C ASN A 73 -1.22 -10.02 7.97
N VAL A 74 -0.70 -9.28 8.94
CA VAL A 74 0.74 -9.21 9.21
C VAL A 74 1.35 -10.57 9.59
N PRO A 75 0.73 -11.41 10.45
CA PRO A 75 1.27 -12.72 10.77
C PRO A 75 1.50 -13.63 9.58
N ASP A 76 0.53 -13.77 8.68
CA ASP A 76 0.65 -14.65 7.50
C ASP A 76 1.57 -14.04 6.43
N THR A 77 1.57 -12.70 6.27
CA THR A 77 2.56 -12.01 5.41
C THR A 77 3.99 -12.30 5.87
N VAL A 78 4.26 -12.23 7.16
CA VAL A 78 5.58 -12.54 7.73
C VAL A 78 5.92 -14.02 7.59
N ARG A 79 4.95 -14.90 7.81
CA ARG A 79 5.11 -16.36 7.64
C ARG A 79 5.49 -16.68 6.18
N LEU A 80 4.81 -16.06 5.21
CA LEU A 80 5.08 -16.21 3.78
C LEU A 80 6.48 -15.70 3.40
N ALA A 81 6.84 -14.49 3.85
CA ALA A 81 8.15 -13.92 3.59
C ALA A 81 9.29 -14.78 4.14
N LYS A 82 9.10 -15.42 5.29
CA LYS A 82 10.05 -16.40 5.84
C LYS A 82 10.14 -17.69 5.03
N HIS A 83 8.98 -18.17 4.53
CA HIS A 83 8.93 -19.37 3.68
C HIS A 83 9.73 -19.18 2.38
N PHE A 84 9.63 -18.00 1.77
CA PHE A 84 10.33 -17.67 0.53
C PHE A 84 11.65 -16.92 0.71
N LYS A 85 12.20 -16.91 1.93
CA LYS A 85 13.48 -16.22 2.19
C LYS A 85 14.57 -16.67 1.23
N GLY A 86 15.19 -15.71 0.54
CA GLY A 86 16.24 -15.94 -0.47
C GLY A 86 15.71 -16.37 -1.85
N LYS A 87 14.38 -16.40 -2.05
CA LYS A 87 13.73 -16.70 -3.33
C LYS A 87 12.89 -15.54 -3.82
N VAL A 88 11.96 -15.05 -2.97
CA VAL A 88 11.05 -13.93 -3.29
C VAL A 88 11.08 -12.91 -2.15
N HIS A 89 11.28 -11.67 -2.50
CA HIS A 89 11.22 -10.53 -1.58
C HIS A 89 9.80 -10.01 -1.47
N ILE A 90 9.29 -9.88 -0.26
CA ILE A 90 7.95 -9.35 0.01
C ILE A 90 8.07 -7.96 0.61
N VAL A 91 7.44 -6.99 -0.03
CA VAL A 91 7.27 -5.63 0.49
C VAL A 91 5.89 -5.52 1.10
N ALA A 92 5.80 -5.05 2.35
CA ALA A 92 4.53 -4.77 3.01
C ALA A 92 4.17 -3.29 2.91
N THR A 93 2.87 -3.01 3.00
CA THR A 93 2.34 -1.65 2.92
C THR A 93 1.86 -1.12 4.28
N THR A 94 1.97 0.19 4.44
CA THR A 94 1.19 1.00 5.39
C THR A 94 0.21 1.88 4.63
N GLY A 95 -0.62 2.68 5.31
CA GLY A 95 -1.54 3.61 4.65
C GLY A 95 -2.99 3.12 4.59
N PHE A 96 -3.74 3.64 3.64
CA PHE A 96 -5.19 3.44 3.52
C PHE A 96 -5.62 3.15 2.09
N GLN A 97 -6.72 2.42 1.93
CA GLN A 97 -7.43 2.23 0.67
C GLN A 97 -8.40 3.41 0.45
N LYS A 98 -9.11 3.44 -0.69
CA LYS A 98 -10.15 4.43 -0.98
C LYS A 98 -11.23 4.49 0.12
N GLY A 99 -11.87 5.65 0.25
CA GLY A 99 -12.80 5.95 1.33
C GLY A 99 -13.99 4.98 1.47
N ASP A 100 -14.48 4.42 0.35
CA ASP A 100 -15.63 3.51 0.33
C ASP A 100 -15.48 2.27 1.22
N PHE A 101 -14.24 1.88 1.53
CA PHE A 101 -13.96 0.72 2.38
C PHE A 101 -13.95 1.04 3.88
N TYR A 102 -14.17 2.27 4.28
CA TYR A 102 -14.09 2.67 5.68
C TYR A 102 -15.40 3.29 6.17
N ASP A 103 -15.77 3.01 7.41
CA ASP A 103 -16.78 3.82 8.09
C ASP A 103 -16.14 5.15 8.53
N HIS A 104 -16.54 6.24 7.88
CA HIS A 104 -16.00 7.58 8.11
C HIS A 104 -16.34 8.17 9.49
N ARG A 105 -17.08 7.45 10.33
CA ARG A 105 -17.41 7.87 11.71
C ARG A 105 -16.49 7.23 12.75
N VAL A 106 -15.97 6.01 12.47
CA VAL A 106 -15.29 5.20 13.48
C VAL A 106 -13.94 4.63 13.02
N SER A 107 -13.62 4.71 11.73
CA SER A 107 -12.33 4.21 11.24
C SER A 107 -11.16 4.99 11.85
N PHE A 108 -10.00 4.35 11.90
CA PHE A 108 -8.79 4.96 12.50
C PHE A 108 -8.48 6.33 11.88
N ALA A 109 -8.53 6.47 10.57
CA ALA A 109 -8.26 7.74 9.90
C ALA A 109 -9.35 8.78 10.11
N ALA A 110 -10.60 8.38 10.41
CA ALA A 110 -11.68 9.32 10.71
C ALA A 110 -11.56 9.93 12.12
N THR A 111 -11.10 9.14 13.08
CA THR A 111 -11.13 9.49 14.52
C THR A 111 -9.83 10.08 15.06
N ASN A 112 -8.72 10.00 14.31
CA ASN A 112 -7.42 10.54 14.72
C ASN A 112 -7.04 11.77 13.89
N THR A 113 -6.11 12.59 14.39
CA THR A 113 -5.59 13.76 13.68
C THR A 113 -4.67 13.35 12.53
N VAL A 114 -4.34 14.27 11.64
CA VAL A 114 -3.34 14.05 10.58
C VAL A 114 -1.98 13.69 11.21
N GLU A 115 -1.60 14.42 12.25
CA GLU A 115 -0.33 14.27 12.96
C GLU A 115 -0.21 12.89 13.60
N ASP A 116 -1.25 12.42 14.29
CA ASP A 116 -1.28 11.07 14.92
C ASP A 116 -1.13 9.96 13.87
N ILE A 117 -1.78 10.14 12.70
CA ILE A 117 -1.73 9.12 11.64
C ILE A 117 -0.35 9.12 10.96
N VAL A 118 0.24 10.30 10.71
CA VAL A 118 1.60 10.41 10.17
C VAL A 118 2.60 9.75 11.12
N GLU A 119 2.54 10.05 12.42
CA GLU A 119 3.40 9.41 13.42
C GLU A 119 3.27 7.89 13.38
N MET A 120 2.04 7.39 13.39
CA MET A 120 1.77 5.96 13.33
C MET A 120 2.35 5.31 12.06
N MET A 121 2.16 5.92 10.89
CA MET A 121 2.69 5.38 9.63
C MET A 121 4.22 5.46 9.57
N CYS A 122 4.83 6.53 10.08
CA CYS A 122 6.28 6.62 10.23
C CYS A 122 6.83 5.51 11.13
N LEU A 123 6.16 5.19 12.24
CA LEU A 123 6.54 4.08 13.11
C LEU A 123 6.45 2.72 12.40
N GLU A 124 5.45 2.50 11.53
CA GLU A 124 5.37 1.27 10.72
C GLU A 124 6.53 1.13 9.72
N VAL A 125 6.99 2.26 9.16
CA VAL A 125 8.14 2.28 8.25
C VAL A 125 9.46 2.15 9.00
N MET A 126 9.61 2.77 10.16
CA MET A 126 10.91 2.91 10.83
C MET A 126 11.15 1.85 11.91
N GLU A 127 10.12 1.43 12.63
CA GLU A 127 10.22 0.48 13.73
C GLU A 127 9.60 -0.88 13.40
N GLY A 128 8.37 -0.88 12.84
CA GLY A 128 7.70 -2.10 12.43
C GLY A 128 6.17 -2.02 12.46
N LEU A 129 5.56 -2.96 11.76
CA LEU A 129 4.11 -3.08 11.61
C LEU A 129 3.42 -3.45 12.94
N ASP A 130 2.19 -2.99 13.15
CA ASP A 130 1.37 -3.56 14.20
C ASP A 130 0.85 -4.94 13.77
N GLN A 131 1.12 -5.96 14.61
CA GLN A 131 0.70 -7.34 14.37
C GLN A 131 -0.82 -7.47 14.17
N ASN A 132 -1.60 -6.61 14.83
CA ASN A 132 -3.05 -6.62 14.81
C ASN A 132 -3.65 -5.64 13.78
N SER A 133 -2.80 -4.94 13.01
CA SER A 133 -3.22 -3.94 12.01
C SER A 133 -4.20 -2.89 12.56
N TYR A 134 -3.98 -2.48 13.81
CA TYR A 134 -4.82 -1.52 14.55
C TYR A 134 -6.30 -1.93 14.71
N ASN A 135 -6.59 -3.23 14.63
CA ASN A 135 -7.93 -3.79 14.84
C ASN A 135 -8.27 -4.04 16.32
N GLY A 136 -7.53 -3.46 17.24
CA GLY A 136 -7.77 -3.60 18.68
C GLY A 136 -7.14 -2.48 19.50
N PRO A 137 -7.42 -2.41 20.80
CA PRO A 137 -6.95 -1.30 21.65
C PRO A 137 -5.45 -1.40 21.98
N ILE A 138 -4.81 -2.53 21.70
CA ILE A 138 -3.40 -2.77 22.05
C ILE A 138 -2.59 -2.86 20.76
N VAL A 139 -1.67 -1.92 20.58
CA VAL A 139 -0.67 -1.96 19.50
C VAL A 139 0.45 -2.92 19.89
N LYS A 140 0.72 -3.90 19.01
CA LYS A 140 1.78 -4.89 19.20
C LYS A 140 2.72 -4.83 17.99
N ARG A 141 3.75 -4.01 18.07
CA ARG A 141 4.75 -3.90 17.00
C ARG A 141 5.57 -5.16 16.86
N VAL A 142 5.78 -5.55 15.62
CA VAL A 142 6.71 -6.60 15.22
C VAL A 142 7.88 -5.97 14.44
N PRO A 143 9.08 -6.57 14.41
CA PRO A 143 10.26 -5.96 13.80
C PRO A 143 10.27 -6.09 12.25
N TYR A 144 9.10 -6.08 11.63
CA TYR A 144 8.91 -6.17 10.19
C TYR A 144 8.27 -4.87 9.70
N LYS A 145 8.90 -4.22 8.73
CA LYS A 145 8.63 -2.83 8.36
C LYS A 145 7.84 -2.71 7.06
N ALA A 146 7.08 -1.64 6.92
CA ALA A 146 6.47 -1.27 5.65
C ALA A 146 7.52 -0.64 4.72
N GLY A 147 7.46 -0.98 3.43
CA GLY A 147 8.32 -0.43 2.38
C GLY A 147 7.59 0.43 1.35
N VAL A 148 6.27 0.56 1.46
CA VAL A 148 5.44 1.36 0.57
C VAL A 148 4.26 1.95 1.34
N ILE A 149 3.78 3.12 0.92
CA ILE A 149 2.56 3.75 1.43
C ILE A 149 1.44 3.53 0.43
N LYS A 150 0.32 2.96 0.88
CA LYS A 150 -0.91 2.86 0.10
C LYS A 150 -1.74 4.12 0.30
N ALA A 151 -2.32 4.61 -0.81
CA ALA A 151 -3.42 5.55 -0.84
C ALA A 151 -4.46 5.09 -1.87
N GLY A 152 -5.63 5.73 -1.92
CA GLY A 152 -6.64 5.39 -2.92
C GLY A 152 -7.76 6.40 -2.99
N THR A 153 -8.34 6.55 -4.20
CA THR A 153 -9.47 7.43 -4.48
C THR A 153 -10.61 6.70 -5.19
N GLY A 154 -11.81 7.22 -5.00
CA GLY A 154 -13.05 6.69 -5.57
C GLY A 154 -13.24 7.03 -7.03
N TYR A 155 -14.36 6.56 -7.60
CA TYR A 155 -14.72 6.80 -9.00
C TYR A 155 -15.13 8.25 -9.24
N ALA A 156 -14.38 8.93 -10.10
CA ALA A 156 -14.62 10.33 -10.53
C ALA A 156 -14.86 11.31 -9.36
N ASN A 157 -14.32 11.01 -8.19
CA ASN A 157 -14.48 11.81 -6.98
C ASN A 157 -13.33 11.55 -6.00
N ILE A 158 -12.94 12.59 -5.27
CA ILE A 158 -12.04 12.52 -4.12
C ILE A 158 -12.81 13.05 -2.92
N SER A 159 -13.10 12.20 -1.96
CA SER A 159 -13.81 12.58 -0.72
C SER A 159 -12.91 13.32 0.27
N ASP A 160 -13.49 14.02 1.24
CA ASP A 160 -12.73 14.67 2.33
C ASP A 160 -11.88 13.64 3.12
N TYR A 161 -12.38 12.41 3.26
CA TYR A 161 -11.63 11.32 3.87
C TYR A 161 -10.38 10.96 3.06
N GLU A 162 -10.51 10.87 1.74
CA GLU A 162 -9.39 10.55 0.84
C GLU A 162 -8.40 11.71 0.75
N LEU A 163 -8.87 12.97 0.72
CA LEU A 163 -7.99 14.14 0.83
C LEU A 163 -7.14 14.07 2.11
N LYS A 164 -7.76 13.72 3.24
CA LYS A 164 -7.05 13.56 4.51
C LYS A 164 -6.02 12.43 4.44
N THR A 165 -6.38 11.25 3.94
CA THR A 165 -5.46 10.10 3.88
C THR A 165 -4.35 10.30 2.86
N MET A 166 -4.59 10.99 1.74
CA MET A 166 -3.54 11.40 0.79
C MET A 166 -2.57 12.43 1.40
N LYS A 167 -3.08 13.41 2.14
CA LYS A 167 -2.23 14.35 2.88
C LYS A 167 -1.31 13.62 3.86
N VAL A 168 -1.86 12.67 4.61
CA VAL A 168 -1.08 11.81 5.52
C VAL A 168 -0.02 11.03 4.74
N ALA A 169 -0.37 10.44 3.59
CA ALA A 169 0.58 9.71 2.74
C ALA A 169 1.73 10.60 2.28
N ALA A 170 1.44 11.80 1.78
CA ALA A 170 2.47 12.77 1.35
C ALA A 170 3.41 13.17 2.49
N LEU A 171 2.88 13.48 3.67
CA LEU A 171 3.67 13.85 4.83
C LEU A 171 4.52 12.68 5.33
N THR A 172 3.98 11.45 5.34
CA THR A 172 4.74 10.24 5.71
C THR A 172 5.86 9.96 4.72
N GLN A 173 5.62 10.11 3.41
CA GLN A 173 6.67 9.99 2.40
C GLN A 173 7.78 11.00 2.65
N LYS A 174 7.45 12.26 2.89
CA LYS A 174 8.41 13.32 3.17
C LYS A 174 9.32 13.01 4.36
N GLU A 175 8.77 12.40 5.42
CA GLU A 175 9.53 12.03 6.62
C GLU A 175 10.35 10.75 6.45
N THR A 176 9.90 9.80 5.63
CA THR A 176 10.47 8.46 5.56
C THR A 176 11.19 8.13 4.26
N GLY A 177 10.86 8.84 3.17
CA GLY A 177 11.37 8.59 1.82
C GLY A 177 10.78 7.35 1.13
N VAL A 178 9.84 6.61 1.74
CA VAL A 178 9.22 5.44 1.09
C VAL A 178 8.21 5.87 0.03
N PRO A 179 8.07 5.16 -1.10
CA PRO A 179 7.18 5.57 -2.17
C PRO A 179 5.69 5.45 -1.79
N ILE A 180 4.86 6.25 -2.48
CA ILE A 180 3.40 6.17 -2.44
C ILE A 180 2.93 5.39 -3.66
N SER A 181 2.01 4.43 -3.47
CA SER A 181 1.26 3.76 -4.52
C SER A 181 -0.23 4.04 -4.31
N ILE A 182 -0.83 4.81 -5.21
CA ILE A 182 -2.24 5.23 -5.10
C ILE A 182 -3.14 4.49 -6.07
N HIS A 183 -4.20 3.87 -5.53
CA HIS A 183 -5.28 3.28 -6.32
C HIS A 183 -6.16 4.36 -6.94
N THR A 184 -6.44 4.27 -8.23
CA THR A 184 -7.47 5.06 -8.89
C THR A 184 -8.62 4.16 -9.34
N GLN A 185 -9.85 4.53 -8.99
CA GLN A 185 -11.01 3.73 -9.40
C GLN A 185 -11.28 3.91 -10.89
N LEU A 186 -11.14 2.81 -11.65
CA LEU A 186 -11.29 2.77 -13.11
C LEU A 186 -10.39 3.78 -13.87
N GLY A 187 -9.25 4.15 -13.31
CA GLY A 187 -8.31 5.09 -13.91
C GLY A 187 -8.70 6.58 -13.78
N THR A 188 -9.78 6.88 -13.04
CA THR A 188 -10.23 8.26 -12.84
C THR A 188 -9.46 8.96 -11.72
N MET A 189 -9.46 10.28 -11.67
CA MET A 189 -8.83 11.17 -10.67
C MET A 189 -7.30 11.09 -10.57
N GLY A 190 -6.61 10.29 -11.40
CA GLY A 190 -5.16 10.11 -11.30
C GLY A 190 -4.34 11.39 -11.46
N TYR A 191 -4.82 12.35 -12.28
CA TYR A 191 -4.17 13.65 -12.40
C TYR A 191 -4.37 14.51 -11.15
N GLU A 192 -5.58 14.56 -10.65
CA GLU A 192 -5.96 15.30 -9.44
C GLU A 192 -5.25 14.73 -8.21
N ASP A 193 -5.13 13.40 -8.13
CA ASP A 193 -4.37 12.69 -7.09
C ASP A 193 -2.89 13.09 -7.11
N ALA A 194 -2.27 13.06 -8.31
CA ALA A 194 -0.88 13.44 -8.49
C ALA A 194 -0.65 14.90 -8.09
N GLN A 195 -1.50 15.83 -8.55
CA GLN A 195 -1.39 17.24 -8.19
C GLN A 195 -1.51 17.44 -6.68
N TYR A 196 -2.53 16.84 -6.05
CA TYR A 196 -2.76 17.01 -4.63
C TYR A 196 -1.60 16.46 -3.80
N LEU A 197 -1.08 15.26 -4.11
CA LEU A 197 0.06 14.68 -3.40
C LEU A 197 1.29 15.58 -3.48
N VAL A 198 1.62 16.12 -4.66
CA VAL A 198 2.74 17.04 -4.87
C VAL A 198 2.51 18.36 -4.12
N GLU A 199 1.29 18.92 -4.14
CA GLU A 199 0.94 20.12 -3.38
C GLU A 199 1.08 19.91 -1.86
N GLN A 200 0.84 18.69 -1.34
CA GLN A 200 1.06 18.35 0.06
C GLN A 200 2.54 18.04 0.37
N GLY A 201 3.42 18.10 -0.61
CA GLY A 201 4.88 17.99 -0.45
C GLY A 201 5.44 16.60 -0.71
N ALA A 202 4.70 15.74 -1.39
CA ALA A 202 5.24 14.48 -1.88
C ALA A 202 6.27 14.73 -2.99
N ASP A 203 7.34 13.94 -2.99
CA ASP A 203 8.28 13.87 -4.09
C ASP A 203 7.64 13.08 -5.25
N PRO A 204 7.36 13.71 -6.41
CA PRO A 204 6.69 13.06 -7.52
C PRO A 204 7.47 11.85 -8.07
N GLU A 205 8.80 11.84 -8.01
CA GLU A 205 9.61 10.69 -8.44
C GLU A 205 9.40 9.44 -7.57
N HIS A 206 8.67 9.55 -6.46
CA HIS A 206 8.31 8.46 -5.55
C HIS A 206 6.79 8.28 -5.42
N VAL A 207 6.03 8.70 -6.44
CA VAL A 207 4.56 8.50 -6.51
C VAL A 207 4.20 7.67 -7.73
N ILE A 208 3.44 6.59 -7.51
CA ILE A 208 2.93 5.68 -8.54
C ILE A 208 1.41 5.80 -8.60
N ILE A 209 0.87 6.16 -9.76
CA ILE A 209 -0.58 6.22 -10.01
C ILE A 209 -1.02 4.89 -10.64
N CYS A 210 -1.74 4.08 -9.85
CA CYS A 210 -2.15 2.75 -10.28
C CYS A 210 -3.45 2.78 -11.11
N HIS A 211 -3.62 1.76 -11.96
CA HIS A 211 -4.86 1.46 -12.69
C HIS A 211 -5.26 2.46 -13.78
N VAL A 212 -4.38 3.42 -14.12
CA VAL A 212 -4.64 4.41 -15.19
C VAL A 212 -4.86 3.75 -16.57
N GLN A 213 -4.35 2.54 -16.78
CA GLN A 213 -4.58 1.77 -18.00
C GLN A 213 -6.06 1.40 -18.24
N LYS A 214 -6.92 1.55 -17.23
CA LYS A 214 -8.38 1.35 -17.35
C LYS A 214 -9.07 2.50 -18.08
N ASP A 215 -8.44 3.68 -18.14
CA ASP A 215 -8.82 4.77 -19.01
C ASP A 215 -7.93 4.71 -20.29
N PRO A 216 -8.49 4.53 -21.49
CA PRO A 216 -7.71 4.45 -22.73
C PRO A 216 -7.20 5.80 -23.25
N ASP A 217 -7.52 6.92 -22.61
CA ASP A 217 -7.12 8.26 -23.08
C ASP A 217 -5.63 8.53 -22.85
N ARG A 218 -4.86 8.48 -23.93
CA ARG A 218 -3.42 8.75 -23.91
C ARG A 218 -3.06 10.19 -23.53
N PHE A 219 -3.94 11.15 -23.80
CA PHE A 219 -3.73 12.54 -23.42
C PHE A 219 -3.87 12.69 -21.91
N TYR A 220 -4.79 11.95 -21.31
CA TYR A 220 -4.92 11.89 -19.87
C TYR A 220 -3.70 11.24 -19.22
N HIS A 221 -3.21 10.11 -19.74
CA HIS A 221 -1.96 9.49 -19.25
C HIS A 221 -0.78 10.46 -19.32
N LYS A 222 -0.64 11.16 -20.47
CA LYS A 222 0.42 12.17 -20.61
C LYS A 222 0.27 13.30 -19.59
N LYS A 223 -0.95 13.76 -19.32
CA LYS A 223 -1.23 14.80 -18.34
C LYS A 223 -0.81 14.38 -16.94
N ILE A 224 -1.02 13.11 -16.57
CA ILE A 224 -0.54 12.54 -15.29
C ILE A 224 1.00 12.55 -15.27
N LEU A 225 1.65 12.00 -16.29
CA LEU A 225 3.12 11.94 -16.36
C LEU A 225 3.78 13.34 -16.38
N ASP A 226 3.13 14.35 -16.95
CA ASP A 226 3.64 15.73 -16.94
C ASP A 226 3.71 16.35 -15.52
N THR A 227 3.10 15.71 -14.49
CA THR A 227 3.28 16.09 -13.08
C THR A 227 4.56 15.55 -12.46
N GLY A 228 5.28 14.66 -13.14
CA GLY A 228 6.53 14.03 -12.70
C GLY A 228 6.36 12.69 -11.97
N VAL A 229 5.12 12.18 -11.84
CA VAL A 229 4.81 10.87 -11.23
C VAL A 229 4.93 9.72 -12.23
N TYR A 230 4.90 8.48 -11.72
CA TYR A 230 4.87 7.22 -12.49
C TYR A 230 3.48 6.65 -12.63
#